data_b734ae9556ef0212eeb1b39cbb40acc2
#
_entry.id   b734ae9556ef0212eeb1b39cbb40acc2
#
_cell.length_a   1.000
_cell.length_b   1.000
_cell.length_c   1.000
_cell.angle_alpha   90.00
_cell.angle_beta   90.00
_cell.angle_gamma   90.00
#
_symmetry.space_group_name_H-M   'P 1'
#
loop_
_entity.id
_entity.type
_entity.pdbx_description
1 polymer ?
#
loop_
_entity_poly.entity_id
_entity_poly.type
_entity_poly.pdbx_seq_one_letter_code
_entity_poly.pdbx_strand_id
1 'polypeptide(L)'
;MIQNNIQTRYDSLIPTLYHQRKEHLLPIEFRQSIPHSTASTWRNQQLMHFKGSEFIHMQREGLEWYELFLERQKLKKTVQVLCRIWIAITPVIKPVLQAKPNAELVLDQLQRLFQVTSKKLACKLAGWSPAALRYRSQKIQCAISTLSLCFKQHPSQLAAKEIAIIKYLMSKPELACWPISSIAWYAKRENMLHISLSTWYKYVQLLGLKRRFIRPPDKTKGIVSTAPNQFLHVDTTFYPLPDGTKAAIVFVSDNFSKYILGWACSLKHSAQNVIEALQMALQTIRTYHPQQLVSLLVSDGGSENNALSVEEWLEITENPKITKLIALKDIAFSNSPIEAIHKIMKRYIRKQEPQNFQQLLSGLPAHVLDYSSIRPHGSLKGYTPMETYTSKAISMDFTEQTKLARAQRTAMNKAQGCKTCN
;
A
#
# COMPACT_ATOMS: atom_id res chain seq x y z
N MET A 1 -31.82 91.15 22.75
CA MET A 1 -31.68 89.71 22.56
C MET A 1 -30.32 89.27 23.14
N ILE A 2 -30.32 88.71 24.37
CA ILE A 2 -29.11 88.18 24.99
C ILE A 2 -28.87 86.80 24.43
N GLN A 3 -27.85 86.68 23.55
CA GLN A 3 -27.38 85.38 23.14
C GLN A 3 -26.70 84.70 24.31
N ASN A 4 -27.36 83.76 24.93
CA ASN A 4 -26.74 82.85 25.89
C ASN A 4 -25.69 82.01 25.15
N ASN A 5 -24.44 82.43 25.23
CA ASN A 5 -23.29 81.61 24.85
C ASN A 5 -23.21 80.42 25.83
N ILE A 6 -23.79 79.34 25.46
CA ILE A 6 -23.60 78.03 26.17
C ILE A 6 -22.16 77.64 25.99
N GLN A 7 -21.30 77.93 26.98
CA GLN A 7 -19.97 77.40 26.99
C GLN A 7 -20.02 75.87 27.15
N THR A 8 -19.75 75.17 26.08
CA THR A 8 -19.62 73.72 26.11
C THR A 8 -18.40 73.33 26.96
N ARG A 9 -18.61 72.69 28.10
CA ARG A 9 -17.53 72.21 28.98
C ARG A 9 -17.14 70.82 28.49
N TYR A 10 -15.86 70.61 28.16
CA TYR A 10 -15.27 69.34 27.81
C TYR A 10 -14.53 68.78 29.02
N ASP A 11 -14.51 67.40 29.08
CA ASP A 11 -13.71 66.69 30.07
C ASP A 11 -12.22 67.00 29.84
N SER A 12 -11.41 67.06 30.91
CA SER A 12 -9.97 67.38 30.87
C SER A 12 -9.15 66.40 30.04
N LEU A 13 -9.66 65.16 29.84
CA LEU A 13 -9.05 64.16 28.98
C LEU A 13 -9.04 64.60 27.50
N ILE A 14 -10.08 65.32 27.03
CA ILE A 14 -10.20 65.70 25.63
C ILE A 14 -9.16 66.74 25.23
N PRO A 15 -8.99 67.86 25.91
CA PRO A 15 -7.88 68.81 25.70
C PRO A 15 -6.50 68.17 25.84
N THR A 16 -6.33 67.21 26.75
CA THR A 16 -5.07 66.46 26.91
C THR A 16 -4.73 65.60 25.70
N LEU A 17 -5.72 64.94 25.13
CA LEU A 17 -5.55 64.17 23.88
C LEU A 17 -5.12 65.07 22.72
N TYR A 18 -5.76 66.25 22.55
CA TYR A 18 -5.37 67.22 21.50
C TYR A 18 -3.95 67.78 21.73
N HIS A 19 -3.59 68.06 22.94
CA HIS A 19 -2.23 68.52 23.30
C HIS A 19 -1.16 67.45 22.98
N GLN A 20 -1.47 66.21 23.31
CA GLN A 20 -0.56 65.08 23.04
C GLN A 20 -0.61 64.57 21.56
N ARG A 21 -1.36 65.23 20.68
CA ARG A 21 -1.55 64.81 19.27
C ARG A 21 -2.18 63.42 19.15
N LYS A 22 -2.97 63.01 20.14
CA LYS A 22 -3.65 61.70 20.22
C LYS A 22 -5.16 61.79 19.99
N GLU A 23 -5.64 62.84 19.37
CA GLU A 23 -7.05 63.06 19.06
C GLU A 23 -7.65 61.97 18.15
N HIS A 24 -6.82 61.19 17.48
CA HIS A 24 -7.27 60.04 16.67
C HIS A 24 -7.93 58.94 17.52
N LEU A 25 -7.72 58.94 18.85
CA LEU A 25 -8.36 57.99 19.76
C LEU A 25 -9.83 58.33 20.03
N LEU A 26 -10.26 59.56 19.73
CA LEU A 26 -11.65 59.99 19.84
C LEU A 26 -12.45 59.58 18.57
N PRO A 27 -13.75 59.23 18.70
CA PRO A 27 -14.61 58.95 17.56
C PRO A 27 -14.60 60.08 16.54
N ILE A 28 -14.66 59.76 15.24
CA ILE A 28 -14.59 60.74 14.14
C ILE A 28 -15.71 61.80 14.29
N GLU A 29 -16.93 61.37 14.55
CA GLU A 29 -18.11 62.22 14.71
C GLU A 29 -17.92 63.20 15.85
N PHE A 30 -17.35 62.74 16.97
CA PHE A 30 -17.07 63.62 18.13
C PHE A 30 -15.98 64.65 17.82
N ARG A 31 -14.91 64.24 17.11
CA ARG A 31 -13.84 65.17 16.67
C ARG A 31 -14.36 66.26 15.73
N GLN A 32 -15.30 65.93 14.86
CA GLN A 32 -15.93 66.86 13.93
C GLN A 32 -16.87 67.87 14.65
N SER A 33 -17.40 67.52 15.82
CA SER A 33 -18.23 68.40 16.61
C SER A 33 -17.46 69.47 17.35
N ILE A 34 -16.12 69.34 17.49
CA ILE A 34 -15.28 70.28 18.19
C ILE A 34 -14.85 71.42 17.23
N PRO A 35 -15.09 72.71 17.56
CA PRO A 35 -14.68 73.83 16.72
C PRO A 35 -13.16 73.81 16.49
N HIS A 36 -12.75 74.11 15.26
CA HIS A 36 -11.33 74.06 14.85
C HIS A 36 -10.47 75.04 15.70
N SER A 37 -10.98 76.20 16.07
CA SER A 37 -10.31 77.15 16.96
C SER A 37 -10.03 76.53 18.32
N THR A 38 -11.01 75.84 18.90
CA THR A 38 -10.88 75.19 20.21
C THR A 38 -9.83 74.10 20.16
N ALA A 39 -9.87 73.25 19.11
CA ALA A 39 -8.90 72.19 18.86
C ALA A 39 -7.47 72.72 18.68
N SER A 40 -7.32 73.83 17.94
CA SER A 40 -6.02 74.53 17.78
C SER A 40 -5.49 75.08 19.09
N THR A 41 -6.35 75.68 19.88
CA THR A 41 -5.98 76.23 21.20
C THR A 41 -5.47 75.12 22.12
N TRP A 42 -6.14 73.98 22.20
CA TRP A 42 -5.72 72.81 23.01
C TRP A 42 -4.41 72.19 22.56
N ARG A 43 -4.11 72.23 21.32
CA ARG A 43 -2.86 71.69 20.78
C ARG A 43 -1.65 72.51 21.17
N ASN A 44 -1.84 73.85 21.39
CA ASN A 44 -0.76 74.82 21.63
C ASN A 44 -0.70 75.31 23.07
N GLN A 45 -1.72 74.99 23.90
CA GLN A 45 -1.82 75.47 25.27
C GLN A 45 -1.02 74.55 26.21
N GLN A 46 -0.41 75.20 27.30
CA GLN A 46 0.26 74.39 28.32
C GLN A 46 -0.76 73.58 29.13
N LEU A 47 -0.42 72.29 29.42
CA LEU A 47 -1.29 71.36 30.16
C LEU A 47 -1.73 71.89 31.54
N MET A 48 -0.93 72.69 32.21
CA MET A 48 -1.20 73.26 33.53
C MET A 48 -2.42 74.23 33.56
N HIS A 49 -2.90 74.64 32.38
CA HIS A 49 -4.08 75.54 32.30
C HIS A 49 -5.40 74.77 32.25
N PHE A 50 -5.37 73.44 32.16
CA PHE A 50 -6.58 72.66 32.19
C PHE A 50 -7.00 72.27 33.58
N LYS A 51 -8.27 72.40 33.92
CA LYS A 51 -8.82 71.96 35.19
C LYS A 51 -8.68 70.45 35.28
N GLY A 52 -8.05 69.94 36.36
CA GLY A 52 -7.73 68.52 36.51
C GLY A 52 -6.33 68.16 36.03
N SER A 53 -5.48 69.19 35.76
CA SER A 53 -4.08 68.94 35.34
C SER A 53 -3.25 68.18 36.39
N GLU A 54 -3.66 68.23 37.65
CA GLU A 54 -3.09 67.40 38.70
C GLU A 54 -3.16 65.92 38.52
N PHE A 55 -4.10 65.46 37.67
CA PHE A 55 -4.26 64.04 37.31
C PHE A 55 -3.59 63.68 35.99
N ILE A 56 -2.80 64.58 35.40
CA ILE A 56 -2.17 64.38 34.09
C ILE A 56 -1.36 63.08 34.01
N HIS A 57 -0.63 62.73 35.07
CA HIS A 57 0.15 61.45 35.08
C HIS A 57 -0.75 60.24 34.99
N MET A 58 -1.84 60.16 35.75
CA MET A 58 -2.81 59.09 35.71
C MET A 58 -3.51 59.03 34.35
N GLN A 59 -3.85 60.16 33.76
CA GLN A 59 -4.45 60.25 32.44
C GLN A 59 -3.48 59.78 31.35
N ARG A 60 -2.21 60.10 31.45
CA ARG A 60 -1.18 59.66 30.50
C ARG A 60 -1.01 58.15 30.53
N GLU A 61 -0.88 57.54 31.71
CA GLU A 61 -0.81 56.08 31.86
C GLU A 61 -2.06 55.42 31.33
N GLY A 62 -3.25 55.96 31.62
CA GLY A 62 -4.52 55.45 31.11
C GLY A 62 -4.61 55.45 29.57
N LEU A 63 -4.05 56.51 28.93
CA LEU A 63 -4.00 56.60 27.46
C LEU A 63 -3.04 55.59 26.85
N GLU A 64 -1.87 55.42 27.45
CA GLU A 64 -0.91 54.41 27.02
C GLU A 64 -1.51 52.99 27.13
N TRP A 65 -2.21 52.69 28.21
CA TRP A 65 -2.96 51.46 28.37
C TRP A 65 -4.06 51.27 27.31
N TYR A 66 -4.77 52.35 26.99
CA TYR A 66 -5.84 52.30 25.97
C TYR A 66 -5.29 52.11 24.57
N GLU A 67 -4.17 52.74 24.22
CA GLU A 67 -3.48 52.49 22.95
C GLU A 67 -3.03 51.05 22.83
N LEU A 68 -2.38 50.50 23.85
CA LEU A 68 -1.98 49.09 23.92
C LEU A 68 -3.19 48.16 23.81
N PHE A 69 -4.33 48.52 24.43
CA PHE A 69 -5.56 47.75 24.32
C PHE A 69 -6.09 47.75 22.87
N LEU A 70 -6.11 48.87 22.19
CA LEU A 70 -6.56 48.98 20.79
C LEU A 70 -5.62 48.21 19.85
N GLU A 71 -4.33 48.33 20.03
CA GLU A 71 -3.36 47.54 19.25
C GLU A 71 -3.54 46.05 19.47
N ARG A 72 -3.71 45.62 20.72
CA ARG A 72 -4.00 44.21 21.05
C ARG A 72 -5.28 43.73 20.38
N GLN A 73 -6.33 44.54 20.38
CA GLN A 73 -7.59 44.21 19.70
C GLN A 73 -7.40 44.09 18.18
N LYS A 74 -6.63 44.97 17.55
CA LYS A 74 -6.31 44.95 16.13
C LYS A 74 -5.49 43.72 15.80
N LEU A 75 -4.43 43.42 16.55
CA LEU A 75 -3.61 42.20 16.39
C LEU A 75 -4.45 40.96 16.57
N LYS A 76 -5.31 40.88 17.58
CA LYS A 76 -6.21 39.74 17.80
C LYS A 76 -7.13 39.48 16.60
N LYS A 77 -7.75 40.54 16.04
CA LYS A 77 -8.59 40.45 14.85
C LYS A 77 -7.77 39.98 13.62
N THR A 78 -6.58 40.54 13.40
CA THR A 78 -5.68 40.18 12.33
C THR A 78 -5.30 38.69 12.41
N VAL A 79 -4.86 38.21 13.56
CA VAL A 79 -4.52 36.84 13.81
C VAL A 79 -5.72 35.89 13.56
N GLN A 80 -6.91 36.29 14.01
CA GLN A 80 -8.14 35.53 13.75
C GLN A 80 -8.44 35.39 12.25
N VAL A 81 -8.29 36.45 11.47
CA VAL A 81 -8.48 36.42 10.01
C VAL A 81 -7.42 35.54 9.36
N LEU A 82 -6.16 35.71 9.69
CA LEU A 82 -5.06 34.86 9.18
C LEU A 82 -5.27 33.40 9.48
N CYS A 83 -5.70 33.04 10.70
CA CYS A 83 -6.04 31.67 11.06
C CYS A 83 -7.20 31.11 10.23
N ARG A 84 -8.22 31.93 9.94
CA ARG A 84 -9.34 31.51 9.08
C ARG A 84 -8.90 31.24 7.64
N ILE A 85 -8.10 32.16 7.06
CA ILE A 85 -7.52 31.98 5.72
C ILE A 85 -6.67 30.71 5.69
N TRP A 86 -5.78 30.53 6.66
CA TRP A 86 -4.92 29.36 6.75
C TRP A 86 -5.72 28.05 6.83
N ILE A 87 -6.76 28.01 7.67
CA ILE A 87 -7.64 26.83 7.78
C ILE A 87 -8.33 26.54 6.44
N ALA A 88 -8.75 27.56 5.70
CA ALA A 88 -9.40 27.40 4.41
C ALA A 88 -8.46 26.81 3.34
N ILE A 89 -7.19 27.20 3.31
CA ILE A 89 -6.20 26.70 2.34
C ILE A 89 -5.52 25.39 2.78
N THR A 90 -5.58 25.06 4.07
CA THR A 90 -4.94 23.84 4.61
C THR A 90 -5.28 22.54 3.86
N PRO A 91 -6.54 22.27 3.45
CA PRO A 91 -6.85 21.06 2.68
C PRO A 91 -6.06 20.95 1.38
N VAL A 92 -5.81 22.07 0.70
CA VAL A 92 -5.08 22.11 -0.57
C VAL A 92 -3.58 21.85 -0.37
N ILE A 93 -2.98 22.46 0.66
CA ILE A 93 -1.54 22.35 0.93
C ILE A 93 -1.18 21.15 1.82
N LYS A 94 -2.15 20.46 2.37
CA LYS A 94 -1.96 19.31 3.27
C LYS A 94 -0.99 18.25 2.73
N PRO A 95 -1.04 17.83 1.46
CA PRO A 95 -0.08 16.85 0.92
C PRO A 95 1.37 17.36 1.02
N VAL A 96 1.59 18.64 0.76
CA VAL A 96 2.91 19.30 0.83
C VAL A 96 3.40 19.37 2.28
N LEU A 97 2.54 19.77 3.21
CA LEU A 97 2.87 19.82 4.64
C LEU A 97 3.17 18.43 5.24
N GLN A 98 2.60 17.39 4.64
CA GLN A 98 2.78 16.01 5.10
C GLN A 98 3.95 15.30 4.42
N ALA A 99 4.55 15.87 3.38
CA ALA A 99 5.74 15.33 2.74
C ALA A 99 6.92 15.23 3.72
N LYS A 100 7.76 14.20 3.56
CA LYS A 100 8.89 13.94 4.48
C LYS A 100 9.78 15.16 4.76
N PRO A 101 10.25 15.91 3.74
CA PRO A 101 11.17 17.03 3.98
C PRO A 101 10.52 18.17 4.79
N ASN A 102 9.20 18.34 4.67
CA ASN A 102 8.49 19.46 5.32
C ASN A 102 7.95 19.06 6.70
N ALA A 103 7.84 17.78 7.01
CA ALA A 103 7.24 17.30 8.26
C ALA A 103 8.05 17.72 9.51
N GLU A 104 9.36 17.78 9.41
CA GLU A 104 10.24 18.20 10.50
C GLU A 104 10.10 19.70 10.78
N LEU A 105 10.12 20.51 9.73
CA LEU A 105 9.90 21.95 9.83
C LEU A 105 8.53 22.27 10.44
N VAL A 106 7.48 21.60 9.97
CA VAL A 106 6.12 21.77 10.52
C VAL A 106 6.05 21.37 11.98
N LEU A 107 6.74 20.32 12.40
CA LEU A 107 6.79 19.89 13.80
C LEU A 107 7.49 20.90 14.70
N ASP A 108 8.61 21.47 14.27
CA ASP A 108 9.32 22.54 15.02
C ASP A 108 8.40 23.74 15.23
N GLN A 109 7.75 24.22 14.16
CA GLN A 109 6.82 25.34 14.27
C GLN A 109 5.59 25.01 15.15
N LEU A 110 5.09 23.79 15.10
CA LEU A 110 4.01 23.36 15.98
C LEU A 110 4.41 23.33 17.45
N GLN A 111 5.63 22.93 17.78
CA GLN A 111 6.14 22.96 19.14
C GLN A 111 6.19 24.37 19.70
N ARG A 112 6.64 25.36 18.91
CA ARG A 112 6.60 26.79 19.26
C ARG A 112 5.17 27.27 19.45
N LEU A 113 4.26 26.85 18.57
CA LEU A 113 2.85 27.24 18.63
C LEU A 113 2.14 26.68 19.88
N PHE A 114 2.57 25.53 20.41
CA PHE A 114 2.02 24.93 21.63
C PHE A 114 2.31 25.76 22.90
N GLN A 115 3.32 26.61 22.86
CA GLN A 115 3.62 27.51 23.98
C GLN A 115 2.60 28.63 24.09
N VAL A 116 1.97 29.01 22.98
CA VAL A 116 1.08 30.19 22.91
C VAL A 116 -0.38 29.82 22.60
N THR A 117 -0.66 28.59 22.16
CA THR A 117 -2.03 28.18 21.84
C THR A 117 -2.35 26.75 22.31
N SER A 118 -3.64 26.37 22.22
CA SER A 118 -4.05 25.00 22.53
C SER A 118 -3.55 24.02 21.48
N LYS A 119 -3.14 22.80 21.91
CA LYS A 119 -2.75 21.70 21.01
C LYS A 119 -3.80 21.39 19.95
N LYS A 120 -5.09 21.52 20.30
CA LYS A 120 -6.21 21.27 19.38
C LYS A 120 -6.23 22.27 18.22
N LEU A 121 -6.01 23.57 18.51
CA LEU A 121 -5.95 24.61 17.49
C LEU A 121 -4.71 24.46 16.61
N ALA A 122 -3.56 24.23 17.22
CA ALA A 122 -2.32 24.01 16.46
C ALA A 122 -2.39 22.81 15.51
N CYS A 123 -2.96 21.69 15.97
CA CYS A 123 -3.20 20.54 15.10
C CYS A 123 -4.14 20.87 13.94
N LYS A 124 -5.20 21.66 14.20
CA LYS A 124 -6.14 22.09 13.14
C LYS A 124 -5.44 22.96 12.10
N LEU A 125 -4.57 23.89 12.54
CA LEU A 125 -3.77 24.73 11.63
C LEU A 125 -2.81 23.93 10.76
N ALA A 126 -2.19 22.87 11.30
CA ALA A 126 -1.30 21.98 10.52
C ALA A 126 -2.05 20.96 9.67
N GLY A 127 -3.37 20.85 9.77
CA GLY A 127 -4.16 19.81 9.10
C GLY A 127 -3.83 18.39 9.58
N TRP A 128 -3.32 18.24 10.81
CA TRP A 128 -2.95 16.97 11.42
C TRP A 128 -3.92 16.58 12.54
N SER A 129 -4.19 15.29 12.69
CA SER A 129 -4.84 14.81 13.91
C SER A 129 -3.83 14.77 15.07
N PRO A 130 -4.29 14.85 16.33
CA PRO A 130 -3.41 14.69 17.49
C PRO A 130 -2.65 13.36 17.51
N ALA A 131 -3.28 12.29 16.96
CA ALA A 131 -2.64 10.99 16.79
C ALA A 131 -1.52 11.03 15.73
N ALA A 132 -1.76 11.69 14.60
CA ALA A 132 -0.75 11.88 13.56
C ALA A 132 0.44 12.72 14.05
N LEU A 133 0.16 13.77 14.82
CA LEU A 133 1.19 14.58 15.46
C LEU A 133 2.06 13.74 16.39
N ARG A 134 1.45 12.97 17.30
CA ARG A 134 2.17 12.09 18.24
C ARG A 134 3.03 11.09 17.48
N TYR A 135 2.46 10.43 16.45
CA TYR A 135 3.19 9.47 15.64
C TYR A 135 4.41 10.09 14.95
N ARG A 136 4.27 11.28 14.34
CA ARG A 136 5.36 11.97 13.63
C ARG A 136 6.43 12.50 14.57
N SER A 137 6.03 13.07 15.72
CA SER A 137 6.95 13.52 16.76
C SER A 137 7.82 12.37 17.30
N GLN A 138 7.20 11.23 17.62
CA GLN A 138 7.93 10.03 18.05
C GLN A 138 8.88 9.51 16.96
N LYS A 139 8.46 9.56 15.69
CA LYS A 139 9.27 9.09 14.56
C LYS A 139 10.54 9.92 14.37
N ILE A 140 10.47 11.25 14.55
CA ILE A 140 11.61 12.16 14.46
C ILE A 140 12.52 11.98 15.65
N GLN A 141 11.97 11.97 16.86
CA GLN A 141 12.76 11.77 18.09
C GLN A 141 13.55 10.46 18.10
N CYS A 142 12.96 9.41 17.51
CA CYS A 142 13.64 8.12 17.46
C CYS A 142 14.70 8.02 16.36
N ALA A 143 14.80 8.97 15.41
CA ALA A 143 15.66 8.92 14.22
C ALA A 143 15.57 7.58 13.46
N ILE A 144 14.41 6.91 13.54
CA ILE A 144 14.24 5.51 13.12
C ILE A 144 13.62 5.49 11.73
N SER A 145 14.31 4.84 10.78
CA SER A 145 13.72 4.51 9.47
C SER A 145 12.52 3.57 9.64
N THR A 146 11.65 3.49 8.64
CA THR A 146 10.51 2.54 8.63
C THR A 146 10.95 1.06 8.74
N LEU A 147 12.23 0.79 8.54
CA LEU A 147 12.85 -0.53 8.69
C LEU A 147 13.43 -0.76 10.09
N SER A 148 13.61 0.29 10.87
CA SER A 148 14.10 0.18 12.24
C SER A 148 12.91 -0.18 13.15
N LEU A 149 13.16 -1.15 14.02
CA LEU A 149 12.13 -1.70 14.90
C LEU A 149 11.88 -0.77 16.09
N CYS A 150 10.97 0.19 15.94
CA CYS A 150 10.47 0.94 17.07
C CYS A 150 9.34 0.16 17.75
N PHE A 151 9.67 -0.61 18.76
CA PHE A 151 8.75 -1.48 19.48
C PHE A 151 7.64 -0.71 20.20
N LYS A 152 7.90 0.51 20.64
CA LYS A 152 6.88 1.37 21.25
C LYS A 152 5.84 1.90 20.25
N GLN A 153 6.23 2.13 18.98
CA GLN A 153 5.30 2.63 17.98
C GLN A 153 4.31 1.58 17.51
N HIS A 154 4.76 0.33 17.38
CA HIS A 154 3.92 -0.74 16.86
C HIS A 154 4.32 -2.09 17.45
N PRO A 155 3.74 -2.46 18.59
CA PRO A 155 4.11 -3.70 19.29
C PRO A 155 4.03 -4.97 18.43
N SER A 156 3.20 -4.99 17.39
CA SER A 156 3.07 -6.12 16.48
C SER A 156 4.01 -6.06 15.25
N GLN A 157 5.02 -5.15 15.21
CA GLN A 157 6.05 -5.18 14.17
C GLN A 157 6.81 -6.50 14.21
N LEU A 158 7.27 -6.93 13.00
CA LEU A 158 8.06 -8.15 12.93
C LEU A 158 9.38 -7.98 13.68
N ALA A 159 9.74 -9.01 14.42
CA ALA A 159 11.02 -9.08 15.12
C ALA A 159 12.19 -9.24 14.12
N ALA A 160 13.40 -8.88 14.52
CA ALA A 160 14.58 -9.00 13.66
C ALA A 160 14.77 -10.41 13.10
N LYS A 161 14.53 -11.45 13.92
CA LYS A 161 14.56 -12.86 13.49
C LYS A 161 13.55 -13.14 12.37
N GLU A 162 12.32 -12.62 12.46
CA GLU A 162 11.28 -12.82 11.45
C GLU A 162 11.62 -12.11 10.14
N ILE A 163 12.22 -10.92 10.22
CA ILE A 163 12.72 -10.19 9.04
C ILE A 163 13.87 -10.95 8.38
N ALA A 164 14.76 -11.56 9.17
CA ALA A 164 15.85 -12.39 8.67
C ALA A 164 15.31 -13.61 7.88
N ILE A 165 14.24 -14.26 8.35
CA ILE A 165 13.57 -15.36 7.63
C ILE A 165 13.04 -14.89 6.28
N ILE A 166 12.37 -13.72 6.23
CA ILE A 166 11.89 -13.16 4.96
C ILE A 166 13.05 -12.94 3.98
N LYS A 167 14.14 -12.29 4.44
CA LYS A 167 15.34 -12.06 3.62
C LYS A 167 15.94 -13.37 3.11
N TYR A 168 16.11 -14.32 3.99
CA TYR A 168 16.67 -15.64 3.67
C TYR A 168 15.86 -16.37 2.60
N LEU A 169 14.53 -16.49 2.79
CA LEU A 169 13.68 -17.19 1.82
C LEU A 169 13.57 -16.45 0.49
N MET A 170 13.57 -15.13 0.50
CA MET A 170 13.50 -14.33 -0.73
C MET A 170 14.83 -14.34 -1.52
N SER A 171 15.95 -14.63 -0.89
CA SER A 171 17.28 -14.73 -1.52
C SER A 171 17.66 -16.14 -1.96
N LYS A 172 16.93 -17.17 -1.53
CA LYS A 172 17.20 -18.57 -1.93
C LYS A 172 17.13 -18.76 -3.44
N PRO A 173 18.20 -19.28 -4.08
CA PRO A 173 18.20 -19.54 -5.53
C PRO A 173 17.13 -20.52 -5.97
N GLU A 174 16.82 -21.55 -5.18
CA GLU A 174 15.81 -22.57 -5.49
C GLU A 174 14.41 -21.95 -5.60
N LEU A 175 14.12 -20.92 -4.77
CA LEU A 175 12.83 -20.25 -4.74
C LEU A 175 12.74 -19.05 -5.70
N ALA A 176 13.76 -18.77 -6.50
CA ALA A 176 13.81 -17.58 -7.36
C ALA A 176 12.68 -17.55 -8.39
N CYS A 177 12.21 -18.71 -8.88
CA CYS A 177 11.10 -18.81 -9.82
C CYS A 177 9.71 -18.76 -9.16
N TRP A 178 9.63 -18.86 -7.82
CA TRP A 178 8.37 -18.90 -7.11
C TRP A 178 7.74 -17.53 -6.96
N PRO A 179 6.41 -17.41 -7.06
CA PRO A 179 5.72 -16.20 -6.64
C PRO A 179 5.92 -15.90 -5.14
N ILE A 180 5.86 -14.64 -4.76
CA ILE A 180 6.00 -14.21 -3.35
C ILE A 180 4.96 -14.90 -2.46
N SER A 181 3.73 -15.10 -2.95
CA SER A 181 2.67 -15.82 -2.23
C SER A 181 3.05 -17.27 -1.94
N SER A 182 3.68 -17.96 -2.91
CA SER A 182 4.14 -19.35 -2.73
C SER A 182 5.22 -19.45 -1.65
N ILE A 183 6.17 -18.50 -1.62
CA ILE A 183 7.19 -18.44 -0.59
C ILE A 183 6.58 -18.18 0.79
N ALA A 184 5.57 -17.31 0.87
CA ALA A 184 4.87 -17.05 2.13
C ALA A 184 4.11 -18.27 2.64
N TRP A 185 3.47 -19.03 1.76
CA TRP A 185 2.81 -20.28 2.12
C TRP A 185 3.81 -21.37 2.53
N TYR A 186 4.92 -21.48 1.81
CA TYR A 186 6.01 -22.39 2.15
C TYR A 186 6.53 -22.11 3.57
N ALA A 187 6.79 -20.84 3.90
CA ALA A 187 7.25 -20.45 5.22
C ALA A 187 6.28 -20.85 6.34
N LYS A 188 4.96 -20.81 6.08
CA LYS A 188 3.95 -21.28 7.04
C LYS A 188 3.93 -22.80 7.17
N ARG A 189 4.01 -23.53 6.07
CA ARG A 189 4.02 -24.98 6.04
C ARG A 189 5.20 -25.57 6.80
N GLU A 190 6.37 -24.95 6.61
CA GLU A 190 7.61 -25.33 7.31
C GLU A 190 7.69 -24.78 8.75
N ASN A 191 6.62 -24.21 9.29
CA ASN A 191 6.58 -23.58 10.61
C ASN A 191 7.67 -22.52 10.86
N MET A 192 8.20 -21.91 9.79
CA MET A 192 9.27 -20.91 9.88
C MET A 192 8.72 -19.53 10.28
N LEU A 193 7.57 -19.13 9.70
CA LEU A 193 7.02 -17.80 9.92
C LEU A 193 5.50 -17.75 9.69
N HIS A 194 4.74 -17.45 10.76
CA HIS A 194 3.30 -17.33 10.74
C HIS A 194 2.86 -15.86 10.73
N ILE A 195 2.72 -15.28 9.53
CA ILE A 195 2.20 -13.93 9.31
C ILE A 195 1.19 -13.93 8.16
N SER A 196 0.37 -12.87 8.07
CA SER A 196 -0.55 -12.70 6.95
C SER A 196 0.18 -12.45 5.62
N LEU A 197 -0.40 -12.81 4.49
CA LEU A 197 0.16 -12.52 3.17
C LEU A 197 0.33 -11.01 2.96
N SER A 198 -0.60 -10.20 3.44
CA SER A 198 -0.50 -8.74 3.35
C SER A 198 0.71 -8.19 4.11
N THR A 199 0.99 -8.75 5.30
CA THR A 199 2.20 -8.40 6.07
C THR A 199 3.46 -8.83 5.32
N TRP A 200 3.47 -10.04 4.74
CA TRP A 200 4.59 -10.53 3.94
C TRP A 200 4.91 -9.58 2.78
N TYR A 201 3.92 -9.23 1.95
CA TYR A 201 4.10 -8.29 0.83
C TYR A 201 4.59 -6.92 1.28
N LYS A 202 4.06 -6.40 2.39
CA LYS A 202 4.50 -5.13 2.98
C LYS A 202 6.00 -5.15 3.31
N TYR A 203 6.47 -6.21 3.98
CA TYR A 203 7.89 -6.30 4.36
C TYR A 203 8.80 -6.56 3.16
N VAL A 204 8.39 -7.38 2.20
CA VAL A 204 9.13 -7.54 0.92
C VAL A 204 9.30 -6.18 0.22
N GLN A 205 8.27 -5.34 0.23
CA GLN A 205 8.33 -4.00 -0.32
C GLN A 205 9.27 -3.09 0.47
N LEU A 206 9.17 -3.08 1.81
CA LEU A 206 10.00 -2.26 2.70
C LEU A 206 11.49 -2.64 2.62
N LEU A 207 11.79 -3.90 2.41
CA LEU A 207 13.13 -4.45 2.29
C LEU A 207 13.75 -4.28 0.89
N GLY A 208 13.00 -3.73 -0.07
CA GLY A 208 13.47 -3.59 -1.45
C GLY A 208 13.58 -4.90 -2.22
N LEU A 209 13.03 -6.01 -1.70
CA LEU A 209 13.10 -7.35 -2.28
C LEU A 209 12.04 -7.59 -3.36
N LYS A 210 11.54 -6.53 -3.97
CA LYS A 210 10.50 -6.61 -5.01
C LYS A 210 11.04 -7.38 -6.22
N ARG A 211 10.26 -8.37 -6.68
CA ARG A 211 10.44 -8.96 -8.00
C ARG A 211 9.65 -8.13 -9.02
N ARG A 212 10.16 -7.98 -10.24
CA ARG A 212 9.42 -7.32 -11.32
C ARG A 212 8.10 -8.08 -11.53
N PHE A 213 6.98 -7.41 -11.28
CA PHE A 213 5.65 -7.91 -11.54
C PHE A 213 5.07 -7.11 -12.70
N ILE A 214 4.87 -7.78 -13.83
CA ILE A 214 4.11 -7.23 -14.94
C ILE A 214 2.65 -7.58 -14.64
N ARG A 215 1.82 -6.58 -14.38
CA ARG A 215 0.40 -6.78 -14.18
C ARG A 215 -0.19 -7.35 -15.47
N PRO A 216 -0.76 -8.56 -15.46
CA PRO A 216 -1.46 -9.05 -16.63
C PRO A 216 -2.70 -8.17 -16.89
N PRO A 217 -3.15 -8.02 -18.14
CA PRO A 217 -4.42 -7.36 -18.44
C PRO A 217 -5.56 -8.04 -17.68
N ASP A 218 -6.62 -7.30 -17.41
CA ASP A 218 -7.79 -7.82 -16.71
C ASP A 218 -8.36 -9.00 -17.52
N LYS A 219 -8.48 -10.16 -16.84
CA LYS A 219 -8.92 -11.39 -17.49
C LYS A 219 -10.44 -11.46 -17.50
N THR A 220 -11.01 -11.80 -18.65
CA THR A 220 -12.35 -12.34 -18.75
C THR A 220 -12.46 -13.64 -17.94
N LYS A 221 -13.63 -13.92 -17.39
CA LYS A 221 -13.87 -15.15 -16.62
C LYS A 221 -13.60 -16.36 -17.52
N GLY A 222 -12.64 -17.20 -17.14
CA GLY A 222 -12.35 -18.45 -17.82
C GLY A 222 -13.18 -19.62 -17.26
N ILE A 223 -13.05 -20.80 -17.87
CA ILE A 223 -13.64 -22.05 -17.36
C ILE A 223 -13.11 -22.31 -15.94
N VAL A 224 -14.00 -22.64 -15.03
CA VAL A 224 -13.66 -23.05 -13.66
C VAL A 224 -14.26 -24.43 -13.43
N SER A 225 -13.39 -25.44 -13.28
CA SER A 225 -13.81 -26.79 -12.89
C SER A 225 -14.18 -26.82 -11.41
N THR A 226 -15.11 -27.67 -11.06
CA THR A 226 -15.56 -27.95 -9.68
C THR A 226 -14.94 -29.20 -9.10
N ALA A 227 -14.38 -30.08 -9.97
CA ALA A 227 -13.74 -31.34 -9.58
C ALA A 227 -12.52 -31.65 -10.47
N PRO A 228 -11.57 -32.46 -9.97
CA PRO A 228 -10.47 -32.95 -10.79
C PRO A 228 -10.96 -33.66 -12.05
N ASN A 229 -10.19 -33.54 -13.12
CA ASN A 229 -10.42 -34.22 -14.43
C ASN A 229 -11.71 -33.82 -15.16
N GLN A 230 -12.46 -32.83 -14.70
CA GLN A 230 -13.65 -32.34 -15.41
C GLN A 230 -13.25 -31.64 -16.72
N PHE A 231 -12.28 -30.73 -16.64
CA PHE A 231 -11.69 -30.09 -17.82
C PHE A 231 -10.16 -30.25 -17.78
N LEU A 232 -9.63 -30.81 -18.86
CA LEU A 232 -8.21 -30.91 -19.15
C LEU A 232 -7.83 -29.85 -20.16
N HIS A 233 -6.62 -29.36 -20.10
CA HIS A 233 -6.07 -28.40 -21.06
C HIS A 233 -4.81 -29.00 -21.68
N VAL A 234 -4.71 -29.01 -23.03
CA VAL A 234 -3.52 -29.37 -23.77
C VAL A 234 -3.07 -28.24 -24.66
N ASP A 235 -1.77 -28.00 -24.71
CA ASP A 235 -1.17 -27.04 -25.63
C ASP A 235 0.33 -27.30 -25.78
N THR A 236 0.88 -26.91 -26.94
CA THR A 236 2.30 -26.99 -27.27
C THR A 236 2.96 -25.65 -27.09
N THR A 237 4.09 -25.64 -26.42
CA THR A 237 4.92 -24.44 -26.32
C THR A 237 6.31 -24.69 -26.88
N PHE A 238 6.92 -23.66 -27.45
CA PHE A 238 8.25 -23.74 -28.05
C PHE A 238 9.28 -23.02 -27.21
N TYR A 239 10.47 -23.60 -27.12
CA TYR A 239 11.62 -23.02 -26.48
C TYR A 239 12.84 -23.03 -27.39
N PRO A 240 13.39 -21.87 -27.80
CA PRO A 240 14.62 -21.82 -28.60
C PRO A 240 15.83 -22.10 -27.70
N LEU A 241 16.75 -22.90 -28.21
CA LEU A 241 17.99 -23.28 -27.54
C LEU A 241 19.19 -22.53 -28.17
N PRO A 242 20.29 -22.31 -27.39
CA PRO A 242 21.48 -21.64 -27.89
C PRO A 242 22.16 -22.32 -29.09
N ASP A 243 22.00 -23.62 -29.24
CA ASP A 243 22.51 -24.40 -30.38
C ASP A 243 21.73 -24.19 -31.70
N GLY A 244 20.75 -23.28 -31.70
CA GLY A 244 19.89 -22.96 -32.84
C GLY A 244 18.70 -23.90 -33.00
N THR A 245 18.57 -24.95 -32.19
CA THR A 245 17.42 -25.87 -32.23
C THR A 245 16.24 -25.28 -31.48
N LYS A 246 15.04 -25.79 -31.72
CA LYS A 246 13.81 -25.37 -31.08
C LYS A 246 13.06 -26.58 -30.53
N ALA A 247 12.98 -26.66 -29.21
CA ALA A 247 12.23 -27.74 -28.57
C ALA A 247 10.73 -27.42 -28.55
N ALA A 248 9.93 -28.41 -28.90
CA ALA A 248 8.47 -28.44 -28.74
C ALA A 248 8.14 -29.17 -27.45
N ILE A 249 7.42 -28.51 -26.52
CA ILE A 249 7.04 -29.08 -25.21
C ILE A 249 5.52 -29.06 -25.13
N VAL A 250 4.91 -30.20 -25.01
CA VAL A 250 3.47 -30.38 -24.80
C VAL A 250 3.22 -30.56 -23.31
N PHE A 251 2.21 -29.88 -22.78
CA PHE A 251 1.72 -30.12 -21.43
C PHE A 251 0.24 -30.46 -21.46
N VAL A 252 -0.17 -31.39 -20.60
CA VAL A 252 -1.56 -31.68 -20.29
C VAL A 252 -1.79 -31.37 -18.83
N SER A 253 -2.78 -30.54 -18.52
CA SER A 253 -3.04 -30.10 -17.15
C SER A 253 -4.51 -30.19 -16.77
N ASP A 254 -4.78 -30.46 -15.50
CA ASP A 254 -6.13 -30.40 -14.93
C ASP A 254 -6.51 -28.95 -14.62
N ASN A 255 -7.72 -28.54 -14.99
CA ASN A 255 -8.22 -27.21 -14.74
C ASN A 255 -8.48 -26.93 -13.24
N PHE A 256 -8.97 -27.90 -12.50
CA PHE A 256 -9.32 -27.74 -11.09
C PHE A 256 -8.07 -27.52 -10.22
N SER A 257 -7.17 -28.50 -10.25
CA SER A 257 -5.98 -28.54 -9.40
C SER A 257 -4.78 -27.79 -9.95
N LYS A 258 -4.78 -27.46 -11.24
CA LYS A 258 -3.61 -26.94 -11.99
C LYS A 258 -2.45 -27.95 -12.07
N TYR A 259 -2.71 -29.23 -11.77
CA TYR A 259 -1.72 -30.29 -11.81
C TYR A 259 -1.35 -30.62 -13.26
N ILE A 260 -0.05 -30.78 -13.53
CA ILE A 260 0.44 -31.26 -14.82
C ILE A 260 0.29 -32.78 -14.82
N LEU A 261 -0.67 -33.28 -15.57
CA LEU A 261 -1.00 -34.73 -15.67
C LEU A 261 -0.02 -35.48 -16.55
N GLY A 262 0.42 -34.83 -17.61
CA GLY A 262 1.35 -35.41 -18.58
C GLY A 262 2.10 -34.35 -19.35
N TRP A 263 3.23 -34.73 -19.92
CA TRP A 263 4.04 -33.83 -20.75
C TRP A 263 4.90 -34.66 -21.71
N ALA A 264 5.27 -34.06 -22.85
CA ALA A 264 6.23 -34.62 -23.81
C ALA A 264 7.14 -33.51 -24.32
N CYS A 265 8.36 -33.85 -24.70
CA CYS A 265 9.32 -32.87 -25.23
C CYS A 265 10.13 -33.49 -26.36
N SER A 266 10.16 -32.83 -27.52
CA SER A 266 10.94 -33.28 -28.66
C SER A 266 11.44 -32.12 -29.52
N LEU A 267 12.36 -32.40 -30.45
CA LEU A 267 12.79 -31.42 -31.46
C LEU A 267 11.82 -31.31 -32.64
N LYS A 268 10.95 -32.32 -32.82
CA LYS A 268 9.94 -32.33 -33.89
C LYS A 268 8.57 -31.97 -33.31
N HIS A 269 7.94 -30.99 -33.88
CA HIS A 269 6.56 -30.65 -33.57
C HIS A 269 5.64 -31.65 -34.34
N SER A 270 4.98 -32.54 -33.62
CA SER A 270 4.17 -33.58 -34.21
C SER A 270 2.99 -34.00 -33.35
N ALA A 271 1.96 -34.54 -33.95
CA ALA A 271 0.81 -35.16 -33.28
C ALA A 271 1.24 -36.28 -32.30
N GLN A 272 2.33 -36.99 -32.60
CA GLN A 272 2.86 -38.03 -31.72
C GLN A 272 3.26 -37.50 -30.33
N ASN A 273 3.82 -36.28 -30.25
CA ASN A 273 4.15 -35.65 -28.96
C ASN A 273 2.89 -35.35 -28.14
N VAL A 274 1.81 -34.96 -28.80
CA VAL A 274 0.51 -34.73 -28.15
C VAL A 274 -0.04 -36.04 -27.59
N ILE A 275 0.02 -37.12 -28.38
CA ILE A 275 -0.42 -38.45 -27.97
C ILE A 275 0.41 -38.94 -26.76
N GLU A 276 1.72 -38.81 -26.78
CA GLU A 276 2.60 -39.19 -25.66
C GLU A 276 2.23 -38.43 -24.36
N ALA A 277 2.02 -37.12 -24.45
CA ALA A 277 1.60 -36.32 -23.30
C ALA A 277 0.22 -36.74 -22.78
N LEU A 278 -0.72 -37.08 -23.69
CA LEU A 278 -2.05 -37.57 -23.34
C LEU A 278 -2.01 -38.97 -22.72
N GLN A 279 -1.16 -39.86 -23.22
CA GLN A 279 -0.95 -41.21 -22.65
C GLN A 279 -0.46 -41.09 -21.18
N MET A 280 0.53 -40.24 -20.92
CA MET A 280 1.01 -39.98 -19.58
C MET A 280 -0.11 -39.39 -18.68
N ALA A 281 -0.91 -38.48 -19.23
CA ALA A 281 -2.05 -37.90 -18.51
C ALA A 281 -3.10 -38.94 -18.15
N LEU A 282 -3.46 -39.83 -19.08
CA LEU A 282 -4.36 -40.96 -18.83
C LEU A 282 -3.86 -41.91 -17.76
N GLN A 283 -2.58 -42.26 -17.80
CA GLN A 283 -1.98 -43.09 -16.77
C GLN A 283 -2.09 -42.44 -15.40
N THR A 284 -1.86 -41.12 -15.33
CA THR A 284 -1.99 -40.34 -14.10
C THR A 284 -3.45 -40.34 -13.61
N ILE A 285 -4.43 -40.11 -14.50
CA ILE A 285 -5.85 -40.13 -14.15
C ILE A 285 -6.24 -41.53 -13.63
N ARG A 286 -5.88 -42.58 -14.30
CA ARG A 286 -6.19 -43.96 -13.89
C ARG A 286 -5.56 -44.33 -12.55
N THR A 287 -4.39 -43.82 -12.27
CA THR A 287 -3.71 -44.04 -10.97
C THR A 287 -4.39 -43.37 -9.81
N TYR A 288 -4.78 -42.12 -9.95
CA TYR A 288 -5.30 -41.31 -8.83
C TYR A 288 -6.83 -41.21 -8.80
N HIS A 289 -7.49 -41.34 -9.95
CA HIS A 289 -8.95 -41.23 -10.12
C HIS A 289 -9.51 -42.37 -11.01
N PRO A 290 -9.37 -43.63 -10.59
CA PRO A 290 -9.78 -44.79 -11.40
C PRO A 290 -11.28 -44.81 -11.70
N GLN A 291 -12.09 -44.08 -10.97
CA GLN A 291 -13.55 -43.95 -11.18
C GLN A 291 -13.92 -42.88 -12.22
N GLN A 292 -12.96 -42.17 -12.77
CA GLN A 292 -13.23 -41.14 -13.77
C GLN A 292 -13.71 -41.78 -15.08
N LEU A 293 -14.92 -41.42 -15.49
CA LEU A 293 -15.52 -42.00 -16.69
C LEU A 293 -15.38 -41.13 -17.93
N VAL A 294 -15.49 -39.80 -17.76
CA VAL A 294 -15.48 -38.83 -18.85
C VAL A 294 -14.65 -37.61 -18.47
N SER A 295 -13.86 -37.10 -19.39
CA SER A 295 -13.11 -35.85 -19.28
C SER A 295 -13.28 -35.02 -20.54
N LEU A 296 -13.33 -33.67 -20.38
CA LEU A 296 -13.37 -32.72 -21.48
C LEU A 296 -11.98 -32.16 -21.72
N LEU A 297 -11.44 -32.35 -22.94
CA LEU A 297 -10.10 -31.88 -23.32
C LEU A 297 -10.22 -30.56 -24.11
N VAL A 298 -9.77 -29.48 -23.55
CA VAL A 298 -9.71 -28.18 -24.21
C VAL A 298 -8.36 -28.02 -24.89
N SER A 299 -8.37 -27.81 -26.19
CA SER A 299 -7.19 -27.51 -27.02
C SER A 299 -7.40 -26.21 -27.78
N ASP A 300 -6.32 -25.58 -28.25
CA ASP A 300 -6.42 -24.58 -29.31
C ASP A 300 -6.62 -25.22 -30.69
N GLY A 301 -6.80 -24.36 -31.70
CA GLY A 301 -6.99 -24.83 -33.11
C GLY A 301 -5.68 -25.24 -33.80
N GLY A 302 -4.61 -25.55 -33.09
CA GLY A 302 -3.32 -25.95 -33.65
C GLY A 302 -3.41 -27.22 -34.52
N SER A 303 -2.64 -27.27 -35.60
CA SER A 303 -2.67 -28.38 -36.57
C SER A 303 -2.31 -29.72 -35.94
N GLU A 304 -1.38 -29.72 -34.97
CA GLU A 304 -0.96 -30.91 -34.23
C GLU A 304 -2.03 -31.45 -33.28
N ASN A 305 -2.79 -30.57 -32.70
CA ASN A 305 -3.89 -30.90 -31.80
C ASN A 305 -5.12 -31.40 -32.56
N ASN A 306 -5.24 -31.03 -33.85
CA ASN A 306 -6.35 -31.38 -34.74
C ASN A 306 -5.92 -32.42 -35.78
N ALA A 307 -4.76 -33.04 -35.63
CA ALA A 307 -4.32 -34.11 -36.52
C ALA A 307 -5.24 -35.34 -36.40
N LEU A 308 -5.53 -35.95 -37.52
CA LEU A 308 -6.41 -37.13 -37.60
C LEU A 308 -5.97 -38.24 -36.62
N SER A 309 -4.65 -38.44 -36.49
CA SER A 309 -4.09 -39.44 -35.58
C SER A 309 -4.39 -39.14 -34.08
N VAL A 310 -4.52 -37.86 -33.67
CA VAL A 310 -4.94 -37.52 -32.32
C VAL A 310 -6.43 -37.79 -32.15
N GLU A 311 -7.26 -37.48 -33.15
CA GLU A 311 -8.70 -37.73 -33.10
C GLU A 311 -9.01 -39.23 -33.06
N GLU A 312 -8.38 -40.04 -33.95
CA GLU A 312 -8.47 -41.50 -33.93
C GLU A 312 -8.03 -42.09 -32.59
N TRP A 313 -6.93 -41.57 -32.01
CA TRP A 313 -6.46 -41.99 -30.68
C TRP A 313 -7.46 -41.69 -29.59
N LEU A 314 -8.09 -40.50 -29.60
CA LEU A 314 -9.11 -40.12 -28.63
C LEU A 314 -10.39 -40.94 -28.76
N GLU A 315 -10.77 -41.34 -29.99
CA GLU A 315 -11.96 -42.18 -30.27
C GLU A 315 -11.82 -43.58 -29.67
N ILE A 316 -10.64 -44.20 -29.81
CA ILE A 316 -10.37 -45.54 -29.26
C ILE A 316 -10.04 -45.55 -27.77
N THR A 317 -9.83 -44.34 -27.17
CA THR A 317 -9.48 -44.24 -25.76
C THR A 317 -10.71 -44.37 -24.88
N GLU A 318 -10.68 -45.35 -23.98
CA GLU A 318 -11.71 -45.59 -22.97
C GLU A 318 -11.10 -45.47 -21.57
N ASN A 319 -11.96 -45.11 -20.58
CA ASN A 319 -11.64 -45.07 -19.15
C ASN A 319 -10.45 -44.14 -18.78
N PRO A 320 -10.66 -42.83 -18.73
CA PRO A 320 -11.90 -42.11 -19.08
C PRO A 320 -12.02 -41.88 -20.58
N LYS A 321 -13.25 -41.75 -21.06
CA LYS A 321 -13.52 -41.26 -22.41
C LYS A 321 -13.21 -39.77 -22.46
N ILE A 322 -12.38 -39.34 -23.42
CA ILE A 322 -11.98 -37.97 -23.59
C ILE A 322 -12.73 -37.33 -24.74
N THR A 323 -13.50 -36.29 -24.47
CA THR A 323 -14.16 -35.49 -25.50
C THR A 323 -13.39 -34.22 -25.75
N LYS A 324 -12.92 -33.99 -26.96
CA LYS A 324 -12.16 -32.81 -27.35
C LYS A 324 -13.07 -31.62 -27.61
N LEU A 325 -12.66 -30.45 -27.17
CA LEU A 325 -13.31 -29.14 -27.37
C LEU A 325 -12.26 -28.15 -27.87
N ILE A 326 -12.56 -27.41 -28.93
CA ILE A 326 -11.67 -26.38 -29.46
C ILE A 326 -12.02 -25.04 -28.78
N ALA A 327 -11.03 -24.43 -28.15
CA ALA A 327 -11.17 -23.15 -27.51
C ALA A 327 -11.58 -22.04 -28.49
N LEU A 328 -12.50 -21.18 -28.09
CA LEU A 328 -13.09 -20.08 -28.88
C LEU A 328 -13.89 -20.52 -30.13
N LYS A 329 -14.00 -21.78 -30.37
CA LYS A 329 -14.84 -22.36 -31.44
C LYS A 329 -16.02 -23.16 -30.86
N ASP A 330 -15.73 -24.17 -30.06
CA ASP A 330 -16.74 -25.05 -29.47
C ASP A 330 -17.19 -24.51 -28.09
N ILE A 331 -16.34 -23.68 -27.46
CA ILE A 331 -16.59 -23.05 -26.17
C ILE A 331 -16.16 -21.57 -26.18
N ALA A 332 -16.88 -20.74 -25.45
CA ALA A 332 -16.61 -19.29 -25.39
C ALA A 332 -15.36 -18.89 -24.60
N PHE A 333 -14.52 -19.85 -24.21
CA PHE A 333 -13.35 -19.60 -23.33
C PHE A 333 -12.04 -19.94 -24.07
N SER A 334 -10.99 -19.19 -23.71
CA SER A 334 -9.64 -19.40 -24.21
C SER A 334 -8.91 -20.52 -23.45
N ASN A 335 -7.85 -21.06 -24.05
CA ASN A 335 -6.96 -22.05 -23.43
C ASN A 335 -5.96 -21.38 -22.40
N SER A 336 -6.34 -20.26 -21.80
CA SER A 336 -5.47 -19.48 -20.91
C SER A 336 -4.92 -20.20 -19.66
N PRO A 337 -5.56 -21.24 -19.08
CA PRO A 337 -4.97 -21.98 -17.96
C PRO A 337 -3.64 -22.64 -18.31
N ILE A 338 -3.53 -23.27 -19.48
CA ILE A 338 -2.29 -23.94 -19.92
C ILE A 338 -1.22 -22.91 -20.31
N GLU A 339 -1.60 -21.77 -20.90
CA GLU A 339 -0.65 -20.68 -21.18
C GLU A 339 0.04 -20.15 -19.91
N ALA A 340 -0.68 -20.13 -18.78
CA ALA A 340 -0.10 -19.73 -17.49
C ALA A 340 0.97 -20.73 -17.03
N ILE A 341 0.76 -22.03 -17.28
CA ILE A 341 1.75 -23.08 -17.00
C ILE A 341 2.96 -22.90 -17.91
N HIS A 342 2.76 -22.66 -19.22
CA HIS A 342 3.85 -22.38 -20.16
C HIS A 342 4.74 -21.22 -19.71
N LYS A 343 4.13 -20.11 -19.27
CA LYS A 343 4.87 -18.94 -18.75
C LYS A 343 5.72 -19.29 -17.53
N ILE A 344 5.22 -20.16 -16.67
CA ILE A 344 5.93 -20.63 -15.49
C ILE A 344 7.06 -21.57 -15.88
N MET A 345 6.80 -22.59 -16.69
CA MET A 345 7.80 -23.55 -17.16
C MET A 345 8.94 -22.86 -17.92
N LYS A 346 8.63 -21.93 -18.83
CA LYS A 346 9.65 -21.11 -19.50
C LYS A 346 10.52 -20.30 -18.54
N ARG A 347 10.00 -19.91 -17.37
CA ARG A 347 10.80 -19.23 -16.33
C ARG A 347 11.77 -20.19 -15.66
N TYR A 348 11.37 -21.43 -15.39
CA TYR A 348 12.26 -22.46 -14.84
C TYR A 348 13.36 -22.81 -15.83
N ILE A 349 12.99 -23.06 -17.10
CA ILE A 349 13.94 -23.39 -18.16
C ILE A 349 14.95 -22.25 -18.36
N ARG A 350 14.52 -20.99 -18.42
CA ARG A 350 15.43 -19.86 -18.54
C ARG A 350 16.43 -19.76 -17.38
N LYS A 351 16.00 -20.14 -16.18
CA LYS A 351 16.90 -20.15 -15.01
C LYS A 351 17.92 -21.28 -15.06
N GLN A 352 17.55 -22.42 -15.65
CA GLN A 352 18.45 -23.56 -15.85
C GLN A 352 19.49 -23.26 -16.94
N GLU A 353 19.17 -22.37 -17.91
CA GLU A 353 20.01 -22.01 -19.06
C GLU A 353 20.54 -23.22 -19.84
N PRO A 354 19.65 -24.15 -20.31
CA PRO A 354 20.07 -25.36 -21.03
C PRO A 354 20.73 -24.95 -22.32
N GLN A 355 21.92 -25.53 -22.60
CA GLN A 355 22.71 -25.24 -23.79
C GLN A 355 22.27 -26.05 -25.00
N ASN A 356 21.62 -27.18 -24.78
CA ASN A 356 21.14 -28.10 -25.82
C ASN A 356 19.89 -28.85 -25.35
N PHE A 357 19.29 -29.62 -26.31
CA PHE A 357 18.07 -30.39 -26.09
C PHE A 357 18.18 -31.41 -24.96
N GLN A 358 19.30 -32.10 -24.82
CA GLN A 358 19.49 -33.11 -23.76
C GLN A 358 19.49 -32.50 -22.37
N GLN A 359 20.12 -31.36 -22.20
CA GLN A 359 20.08 -30.62 -20.92
C GLN A 359 18.67 -30.08 -20.60
N LEU A 360 17.93 -29.61 -21.61
CA LEU A 360 16.53 -29.24 -21.44
C LEU A 360 15.69 -30.45 -21.01
N LEU A 361 15.78 -31.54 -21.72
CA LEU A 361 15.00 -32.76 -21.48
C LEU A 361 15.28 -33.34 -20.08
N SER A 362 16.54 -33.39 -19.65
CA SER A 362 16.92 -33.88 -18.33
C SER A 362 16.43 -32.99 -17.20
N GLY A 363 16.28 -31.68 -17.41
CA GLY A 363 15.82 -30.74 -16.40
C GLY A 363 14.31 -30.67 -16.25
N LEU A 364 13.54 -30.96 -17.27
CA LEU A 364 12.09 -30.85 -17.27
C LEU A 364 11.38 -31.62 -16.15
N PRO A 365 11.75 -32.87 -15.82
CA PRO A 365 11.09 -33.62 -14.75
C PRO A 365 11.18 -32.90 -13.39
N ALA A 366 12.35 -32.30 -13.06
CA ALA A 366 12.55 -31.56 -11.85
C ALA A 366 11.69 -30.28 -11.80
N HIS A 367 11.54 -29.59 -12.92
CA HIS A 367 10.67 -28.39 -13.02
C HIS A 367 9.20 -28.75 -12.87
N VAL A 368 8.74 -29.82 -13.49
CA VAL A 368 7.37 -30.33 -13.36
C VAL A 368 7.09 -30.78 -11.92
N LEU A 369 8.04 -31.46 -11.29
CA LEU A 369 7.95 -31.89 -9.89
C LEU A 369 7.86 -30.70 -8.94
N ASP A 370 8.73 -29.70 -9.11
CA ASP A 370 8.71 -28.47 -8.28
C ASP A 370 7.38 -27.76 -8.43
N TYR A 371 6.90 -27.55 -9.65
CA TYR A 371 5.63 -26.89 -9.92
C TYR A 371 4.44 -27.66 -9.32
N SER A 372 4.40 -28.97 -9.54
CA SER A 372 3.22 -29.80 -9.28
C SER A 372 3.14 -30.29 -7.84
N SER A 373 4.29 -30.59 -7.19
CA SER A 373 4.32 -31.31 -5.91
C SER A 373 5.02 -30.59 -4.77
N ILE A 374 5.93 -29.66 -5.07
CA ILE A 374 6.74 -28.99 -4.02
C ILE A 374 6.23 -27.57 -3.76
N ARG A 375 5.94 -26.82 -4.79
CA ARG A 375 5.58 -25.41 -4.70
C ARG A 375 4.14 -25.20 -4.24
N PRO A 376 3.88 -24.53 -3.10
CA PRO A 376 2.53 -24.13 -2.71
C PRO A 376 1.97 -23.07 -3.67
N HIS A 377 0.71 -23.18 -4.06
CA HIS A 377 0.06 -22.25 -4.97
C HIS A 377 -0.86 -21.27 -4.20
N GLY A 378 -0.72 -19.98 -4.46
CA GLY A 378 -1.56 -18.96 -3.83
C GLY A 378 -3.03 -19.06 -4.24
N SER A 379 -3.31 -19.44 -5.51
CA SER A 379 -4.67 -19.69 -6.02
C SER A 379 -5.35 -20.92 -5.40
N LEU A 380 -4.54 -21.87 -4.90
CA LEU A 380 -4.99 -23.08 -4.22
C LEU A 380 -4.89 -22.93 -2.70
N LYS A 381 -4.89 -21.70 -2.18
CA LYS A 381 -4.82 -21.39 -0.74
C LYS A 381 -3.63 -22.04 -0.01
N GLY A 382 -2.52 -22.24 -0.72
CA GLY A 382 -1.30 -22.83 -0.17
C GLY A 382 -1.14 -24.34 -0.37
N TYR A 383 -2.11 -25.00 -0.95
CA TYR A 383 -1.94 -26.38 -1.39
C TYR A 383 -1.04 -26.43 -2.64
N THR A 384 -0.34 -27.55 -2.83
CA THR A 384 0.28 -27.85 -4.11
C THR A 384 -0.77 -28.35 -5.10
N PRO A 385 -0.52 -28.29 -6.42
CA PRO A 385 -1.39 -28.90 -7.42
C PRO A 385 -1.68 -30.40 -7.16
N MET A 386 -0.66 -31.16 -6.79
CA MET A 386 -0.78 -32.58 -6.47
C MET A 386 -1.69 -32.85 -5.26
N GLU A 387 -1.53 -32.09 -4.18
CA GLU A 387 -2.39 -32.22 -3.00
C GLU A 387 -3.85 -31.91 -3.35
N THR A 388 -4.08 -30.86 -4.14
CA THR A 388 -5.43 -30.51 -4.60
C THR A 388 -5.99 -31.58 -5.53
N TYR A 389 -5.17 -32.15 -6.41
CA TYR A 389 -5.56 -33.18 -7.34
C TYR A 389 -5.96 -34.49 -6.64
N THR A 390 -5.16 -34.91 -5.68
CA THR A 390 -5.39 -36.18 -4.95
C THR A 390 -6.32 -36.01 -3.75
N SER A 391 -6.85 -34.81 -3.52
CA SER A 391 -7.70 -34.48 -2.36
C SER A 391 -7.08 -34.88 -1.00
N LYS A 392 -5.75 -34.89 -0.90
CA LYS A 392 -5.06 -35.15 0.37
C LYS A 392 -5.34 -33.99 1.32
N ALA A 393 -6.10 -34.26 2.36
CA ALA A 393 -6.52 -33.30 3.37
C ALA A 393 -5.34 -32.95 4.30
N ILE A 394 -4.50 -31.99 3.92
CA ILE A 394 -3.57 -31.33 4.83
C ILE A 394 -4.29 -30.11 5.35
N SER A 395 -4.38 -29.93 6.68
CA SER A 395 -4.97 -28.71 7.21
C SER A 395 -4.09 -27.51 6.88
N MET A 396 -4.63 -26.55 6.11
CA MET A 396 -3.99 -25.29 5.77
C MET A 396 -4.49 -24.13 6.65
N ASP A 397 -5.17 -24.46 7.77
CA ASP A 397 -5.56 -23.47 8.76
C ASP A 397 -4.42 -23.19 9.75
N PHE A 398 -3.78 -22.06 9.57
CA PHE A 398 -2.71 -21.55 10.44
C PHE A 398 -3.19 -20.39 11.33
N THR A 399 -4.49 -20.30 11.61
CA THR A 399 -5.08 -19.19 12.35
C THR A 399 -4.52 -19.14 13.77
N GLU A 400 -4.48 -20.27 14.47
CA GLU A 400 -3.98 -20.34 15.85
C GLU A 400 -2.47 -20.07 15.92
N GLN A 401 -1.69 -20.66 15.03
CA GLN A 401 -0.25 -20.40 14.94
C GLN A 401 0.04 -18.92 14.65
N THR A 402 -0.76 -18.30 13.80
CA THR A 402 -0.63 -16.87 13.48
C THR A 402 -1.00 -15.99 14.68
N LYS A 403 -2.04 -16.34 15.45
CA LYS A 403 -2.40 -15.65 16.70
C LYS A 403 -1.30 -15.77 17.74
N LEU A 404 -0.79 -16.97 17.94
CA LEU A 404 0.27 -17.26 18.90
C LEU A 404 1.57 -16.52 18.55
N ALA A 405 2.01 -16.58 17.31
CA ALA A 405 3.18 -15.84 16.80
C ALA A 405 3.01 -14.33 16.98
N ARG A 406 1.79 -13.79 16.75
CA ARG A 406 1.50 -12.37 16.98
C ARG A 406 1.56 -12.02 18.47
N ALA A 407 1.01 -12.86 19.36
CA ALA A 407 1.05 -12.64 20.80
C ALA A 407 2.50 -12.66 21.33
N GLN A 408 3.29 -13.66 20.96
CA GLN A 408 4.71 -13.77 21.32
C GLN A 408 5.51 -12.56 20.83
N ARG A 409 5.35 -12.16 19.59
CA ARG A 409 5.99 -10.98 19.01
C ARG A 409 5.63 -9.71 19.78
N THR A 410 4.35 -9.54 20.10
CA THR A 410 3.87 -8.39 20.86
C THR A 410 4.46 -8.35 22.27
N ALA A 411 4.53 -9.49 22.95
CA ALA A 411 5.16 -9.61 24.27
C ALA A 411 6.66 -9.27 24.21
N MET A 412 7.39 -9.85 23.26
CA MET A 412 8.83 -9.55 23.04
C MET A 412 9.07 -8.07 22.76
N ASN A 413 8.29 -7.47 21.86
CA ASN A 413 8.43 -6.06 21.49
C ASN A 413 8.12 -5.12 22.66
N LYS A 414 7.16 -5.48 23.52
CA LYS A 414 6.86 -4.72 24.75
C LYS A 414 7.98 -4.86 25.79
N ALA A 415 8.54 -6.06 25.94
CA ALA A 415 9.59 -6.33 26.91
C ALA A 415 10.92 -5.63 26.57
N GLN A 416 11.26 -5.55 25.28
CA GLN A 416 12.51 -4.94 24.83
C GLN A 416 12.55 -3.41 24.98
N GLY A 417 11.41 -2.73 25.11
CA GLY A 417 11.27 -1.30 25.34
C GLY A 417 12.22 -0.41 24.51
N CYS A 418 11.76 0.78 24.11
CA CYS A 418 12.66 1.73 23.47
C CYS A 418 13.30 2.62 24.55
N LYS A 419 14.62 2.54 24.74
CA LYS A 419 15.37 3.35 25.71
C LYS A 419 15.37 4.85 25.33
N THR A 420 15.16 5.18 24.07
CA THR A 420 15.17 6.57 23.56
C THR A 420 13.84 7.33 23.72
N CYS A 421 12.77 6.66 24.06
CA CYS A 421 11.43 7.27 24.19
C CYS A 421 10.93 7.31 25.65
N ASN A 422 11.81 7.28 26.62
CA ASN A 422 11.44 7.46 28.05
C ASN A 422 11.17 8.92 28.37
#